data_4fb67df7dbff98d513e20e3bc0ae11c2
#
_entry.id   4fb67df7dbff98d513e20e3bc0ae11c2
#
_cell.length_a   1.000
_cell.length_b   1.000
_cell.length_c   1.000
_cell.angle_alpha   90.00
_cell.angle_beta   90.00
_cell.angle_gamma   90.00
#
_symmetry.space_group_name_H-M   'P 1'
#
loop_
_entity.id
_entity.type
_entity.pdbx_description
1 polymer ?
#
loop_
_entity_poly.entity_id
_entity_poly.type
_entity_poly.pdbx_seq_one_letter_code
_entity_poly.pdbx_strand_id
1 'polypeptide(L)'
;RRYYANIVGKYGMQVQAVLKKAAGLDIAEILPLHGPVWRENLGWFLDKYQKWSSYTPESDDILVVYGSLYGHTASAAESFAASLEEKSGRHVVVYDASKTDVSYLISEVWRCSKVVLFCPTYNGGMYPSISRFIEDMKALSVQNRTFALAENGTWAPVTAKQMRAELETFKNCRVLDTVL
;
A
#
# COMPACT_ATOMS: atom_id res chain seq x y z
N ARG A 1 2.57 -9.25 8.80
CA ARG A 1 2.41 -8.51 7.54
C ARG A 1 3.59 -7.59 7.26
N ARG A 2 3.93 -6.66 8.18
CA ARG A 2 4.98 -5.65 7.95
C ARG A 2 6.31 -6.26 7.50
N TYR A 3 6.80 -7.29 8.20
CA TYR A 3 8.01 -8.00 7.81
C TYR A 3 7.88 -8.62 6.41
N TYR A 4 6.77 -9.35 6.18
CA TYR A 4 6.53 -9.98 4.89
C TYR A 4 6.58 -8.97 3.73
N ALA A 5 5.78 -7.91 3.82
CA ALA A 5 5.63 -6.92 2.77
C ALA A 5 6.97 -6.25 2.39
N ASN A 6 7.78 -5.89 3.38
CA ASN A 6 9.03 -5.15 3.18
C ASN A 6 10.23 -6.03 2.79
N ILE A 7 10.26 -7.30 3.21
CA ILE A 7 11.42 -8.18 3.01
C ILE A 7 11.13 -9.25 1.97
N VAL A 8 9.93 -9.82 1.98
CA VAL A 8 9.54 -10.96 1.15
C VAL A 8 8.64 -10.54 -0.01
N GLY A 9 8.03 -9.35 0.05
CA GLY A 9 6.96 -8.90 -0.83
C GLY A 9 7.18 -9.15 -2.33
N LYS A 10 8.36 -8.87 -2.86
CA LYS A 10 8.70 -9.10 -4.28
C LYS A 10 8.83 -10.59 -4.67
N TYR A 11 8.89 -11.49 -3.70
CA TYR A 11 9.11 -12.93 -3.93
C TYR A 11 7.81 -13.76 -3.86
N GLY A 12 6.68 -13.16 -4.20
CA GLY A 12 5.37 -13.81 -4.12
C GLY A 12 5.30 -15.17 -4.81
N MET A 13 5.86 -15.30 -6.04
CA MET A 13 5.88 -16.57 -6.77
C MET A 13 6.65 -17.67 -6.04
N GLN A 14 7.79 -17.35 -5.42
CA GLN A 14 8.60 -18.30 -4.65
C GLN A 14 7.83 -18.77 -3.41
N VAL A 15 7.16 -17.85 -2.72
CA VAL A 15 6.30 -18.19 -1.56
C VAL A 15 5.13 -19.08 -1.99
N GLN A 16 4.46 -18.78 -3.11
CA GLN A 16 3.40 -19.64 -3.66
C GLN A 16 3.90 -21.06 -3.95
N ALA A 17 5.11 -21.20 -4.52
CA ALA A 17 5.72 -22.50 -4.77
C ALA A 17 5.98 -23.29 -3.47
N VAL A 18 6.42 -22.62 -2.41
CA VAL A 18 6.60 -23.23 -1.08
C VAL A 18 5.27 -23.65 -0.47
N LEU A 19 4.26 -22.78 -0.49
CA LEU A 19 2.91 -23.10 0.00
C LEU A 19 2.31 -24.31 -0.71
N LYS A 20 2.47 -24.38 -2.04
CA LYS A 20 2.03 -25.55 -2.83
C LYS A 20 2.73 -26.84 -2.41
N LYS A 21 4.04 -26.79 -2.15
CA LYS A 21 4.77 -27.99 -1.66
C LYS A 21 4.32 -28.40 -0.27
N ALA A 22 4.00 -27.44 0.59
CA ALA A 22 3.57 -27.67 1.98
C ALA A 22 2.11 -28.12 2.08
N ALA A 23 1.28 -27.95 1.05
CA ALA A 23 -0.16 -28.22 1.10
C ALA A 23 -0.54 -29.69 1.41
N GLY A 24 0.36 -30.64 1.17
CA GLY A 24 0.17 -32.06 1.48
C GLY A 24 0.76 -32.51 2.83
N LEU A 25 1.31 -31.59 3.61
CA LEU A 25 1.94 -31.90 4.89
C LEU A 25 0.96 -31.68 6.05
N ASP A 26 0.98 -32.57 7.03
CA ASP A 26 0.32 -32.35 8.32
C ASP A 26 1.23 -31.47 9.20
N ILE A 27 0.97 -30.17 9.19
CA ILE A 27 1.80 -29.19 9.89
C ILE A 27 1.28 -28.98 11.29
N ALA A 28 2.01 -29.47 12.29
CA ALA A 28 1.67 -29.30 13.70
C ALA A 28 2.05 -27.91 14.26
N GLU A 29 3.16 -27.36 13.80
CA GLU A 29 3.64 -26.03 14.22
C GLU A 29 4.50 -25.36 13.14
N ILE A 30 4.58 -24.03 13.21
CA ILE A 30 5.44 -23.23 12.33
C ILE A 30 6.44 -22.46 13.19
N LEU A 31 7.72 -22.68 12.93
CA LEU A 31 8.87 -22.10 13.63
C LEU A 31 9.60 -21.13 12.71
N PRO A 32 9.13 -19.89 12.55
CA PRO A 32 9.77 -18.96 11.62
C PRO A 32 11.09 -18.45 12.19
N LEU A 33 12.07 -18.21 11.32
CA LEU A 33 13.33 -17.54 11.70
C LEU A 33 13.08 -16.09 12.15
N HIS A 34 11.99 -15.47 11.67
CA HIS A 34 11.57 -14.11 12.00
C HIS A 34 10.08 -14.09 12.34
N GLY A 35 9.75 -13.78 13.58
CA GLY A 35 8.39 -13.70 14.06
C GLY A 35 8.08 -14.73 15.17
N PRO A 36 6.83 -14.75 15.67
CA PRO A 36 6.43 -15.67 16.72
C PRO A 36 6.29 -17.11 16.20
N VAL A 37 6.46 -18.05 17.11
CA VAL A 37 6.14 -19.47 16.87
C VAL A 37 4.61 -19.62 16.84
N TRP A 38 4.11 -20.37 15.86
CA TRP A 38 2.69 -20.66 15.68
C TRP A 38 2.41 -22.13 15.99
N ARG A 39 1.60 -22.37 17.01
CA ARG A 39 1.12 -23.70 17.42
C ARG A 39 -0.38 -23.84 17.29
N GLU A 40 -1.08 -22.72 17.14
CA GLU A 40 -2.51 -22.63 16.97
C GLU A 40 -2.85 -21.70 15.81
N ASN A 41 -4.07 -21.79 15.28
CA ASN A 41 -4.54 -20.94 14.19
C ASN A 41 -3.65 -20.96 12.91
N LEU A 42 -3.01 -22.10 12.65
CA LEU A 42 -2.10 -22.24 11.50
C LEU A 42 -2.79 -21.93 10.17
N GLY A 43 -4.07 -22.33 10.03
CA GLY A 43 -4.88 -22.01 8.85
C GLY A 43 -5.02 -20.51 8.60
N TRP A 44 -5.23 -19.73 9.66
CA TRP A 44 -5.27 -18.26 9.56
C TRP A 44 -3.93 -17.68 9.08
N PHE A 45 -2.83 -18.18 9.62
CA PHE A 45 -1.49 -17.73 9.25
C PHE A 45 -1.17 -18.07 7.78
N LEU A 46 -1.48 -19.30 7.35
CA LEU A 46 -1.29 -19.75 5.97
C LEU A 46 -2.18 -18.96 4.99
N ASP A 47 -3.45 -18.65 5.35
CA ASP A 47 -4.32 -17.78 4.55
C ASP A 47 -3.70 -16.38 4.34
N LYS A 48 -3.09 -15.80 5.40
CA LYS A 48 -2.36 -14.53 5.28
C LYS A 48 -1.20 -14.61 4.30
N TYR A 49 -0.38 -15.66 4.41
CA TYR A 49 0.73 -15.87 3.48
C TYR A 49 0.24 -16.10 2.05
N GLN A 50 -0.85 -16.83 1.87
CA GLN A 50 -1.49 -17.03 0.58
C GLN A 50 -1.94 -15.70 -0.03
N LYS A 51 -2.63 -14.85 0.73
CA LYS A 51 -3.06 -13.51 0.28
C LYS A 51 -1.88 -12.62 -0.05
N TRP A 52 -0.91 -12.52 0.86
CA TRP A 52 0.25 -11.64 0.64
C TRP A 52 1.07 -12.04 -0.57
N SER A 53 1.29 -13.33 -0.78
CA SER A 53 2.12 -13.84 -1.88
C SER A 53 1.41 -13.86 -3.24
N SER A 54 0.09 -13.83 -3.25
CA SER A 54 -0.71 -13.61 -4.46
C SER A 54 -1.04 -12.13 -4.69
N TYR A 55 -0.55 -11.23 -3.82
CA TYR A 55 -0.86 -9.79 -3.80
C TYR A 55 -2.36 -9.50 -3.68
N THR A 56 -3.11 -10.41 -3.10
CA THR A 56 -4.52 -10.21 -2.78
C THR A 56 -4.63 -9.35 -1.53
N PRO A 57 -5.40 -8.24 -1.55
CA PRO A 57 -5.62 -7.42 -0.36
C PRO A 57 -6.27 -8.23 0.77
N GLU A 58 -5.94 -7.89 2.02
CA GLU A 58 -6.58 -8.52 3.17
C GLU A 58 -8.01 -8.02 3.39
N SER A 59 -8.26 -6.76 3.03
CA SER A 59 -9.55 -6.08 3.21
C SER A 59 -9.85 -5.13 2.06
N ASP A 60 -11.10 -4.71 1.97
CA ASP A 60 -11.56 -3.69 1.01
C ASP A 60 -11.43 -2.26 1.57
N ASP A 61 -10.62 -2.09 2.62
CA ASP A 61 -10.31 -0.80 3.22
C ASP A 61 -9.56 0.11 2.25
N ILE A 62 -9.56 1.39 2.58
CA ILE A 62 -8.93 2.43 1.79
C ILE A 62 -7.77 3.04 2.59
N LEU A 63 -6.61 3.09 1.97
CA LEU A 63 -5.42 3.76 2.49
C LEU A 63 -5.30 5.14 1.87
N VAL A 64 -5.29 6.19 2.67
CA VAL A 64 -4.99 7.56 2.27
C VAL A 64 -3.59 7.91 2.77
N VAL A 65 -2.69 8.27 1.86
CA VAL A 65 -1.33 8.72 2.19
C VAL A 65 -1.10 10.11 1.62
N TYR A 66 -0.62 11.00 2.45
CA TYR A 66 -0.34 12.37 2.02
C TYR A 66 1.08 12.83 2.36
N GLY A 67 1.60 13.73 1.53
CA GLY A 67 2.71 14.61 1.88
C GLY A 67 2.18 16.03 2.06
N SER A 68 2.71 16.80 3.01
CA SER A 68 2.27 18.17 3.24
C SER A 68 3.42 19.03 3.77
N LEU A 69 3.59 20.23 3.20
CA LEU A 69 4.59 21.21 3.66
C LEU A 69 4.05 22.07 4.80
N TYR A 70 2.90 22.69 4.58
CA TYR A 70 2.32 23.72 5.46
C TYR A 70 0.95 23.36 6.04
N GLY A 71 0.54 22.09 5.92
CA GLY A 71 -0.71 21.59 6.49
C GLY A 71 -1.92 21.61 5.53
N HIS A 72 -1.92 22.37 4.44
CA HIS A 72 -3.08 22.47 3.56
C HIS A 72 -3.42 21.13 2.88
N THR A 73 -2.42 20.42 2.36
CA THR A 73 -2.63 19.08 1.78
C THR A 73 -3.05 18.07 2.84
N ALA A 74 -2.54 18.19 4.07
CA ALA A 74 -2.98 17.36 5.21
C ALA A 74 -4.46 17.56 5.50
N SER A 75 -4.92 18.82 5.69
CA SER A 75 -6.33 19.13 5.92
C SER A 75 -7.24 18.61 4.81
N ALA A 76 -6.82 18.75 3.55
CA ALA A 76 -7.58 18.23 2.41
C ALA A 76 -7.68 16.70 2.44
N ALA A 77 -6.59 16.01 2.71
CA ALA A 77 -6.55 14.55 2.79
C ALA A 77 -7.41 14.01 3.95
N GLU A 78 -7.34 14.63 5.13
CA GLU A 78 -8.12 14.24 6.30
C GLU A 78 -9.62 14.49 6.09
N SER A 79 -10.00 15.66 5.55
CA SER A 79 -11.40 15.96 5.21
C SER A 79 -11.96 15.03 4.13
N PHE A 80 -11.15 14.73 3.11
CA PHE A 80 -11.51 13.78 2.08
C PHE A 80 -11.70 12.37 2.66
N ALA A 81 -10.80 11.91 3.51
CA ALA A 81 -10.87 10.59 4.13
C ALA A 81 -12.14 10.43 4.97
N ALA A 82 -12.49 11.42 5.79
CA ALA A 82 -13.72 11.41 6.59
C ALA A 82 -14.97 11.32 5.70
N SER A 83 -15.05 12.14 4.64
CA SER A 83 -16.15 12.10 3.68
C SER A 83 -16.22 10.78 2.91
N LEU A 84 -15.05 10.20 2.58
CA LEU A 84 -14.98 8.94 1.86
C LEU A 84 -15.44 7.77 2.74
N GLU A 85 -15.06 7.75 4.01
CA GLU A 85 -15.51 6.75 4.98
C GLU A 85 -17.02 6.79 5.15
N GLU A 86 -17.59 7.99 5.38
CA GLU A 86 -19.03 8.20 5.51
C GLU A 86 -19.81 7.73 4.27
N LYS A 87 -19.36 8.14 3.07
CA LYS A 87 -20.08 7.84 1.82
C LYS A 87 -19.92 6.41 1.33
N SER A 88 -18.74 5.79 1.59
CA SER A 88 -18.45 4.44 1.10
C SER A 88 -18.82 3.34 2.08
N GLY A 89 -18.99 3.65 3.36
CA GLY A 89 -19.15 2.67 4.44
C GLY A 89 -17.92 1.78 4.64
N ARG A 90 -16.76 2.16 4.08
CA ARG A 90 -15.50 1.42 4.19
C ARG A 90 -14.60 2.09 5.19
N HIS A 91 -13.83 1.30 5.92
CA HIS A 91 -12.83 1.86 6.82
C HIS A 91 -11.71 2.55 6.04
N VAL A 92 -11.40 3.79 6.43
CA VAL A 92 -10.36 4.62 5.82
C VAL A 92 -9.26 4.89 6.83
N VAL A 93 -8.02 4.54 6.48
CA VAL A 93 -6.84 4.88 7.30
C VAL A 93 -6.04 5.97 6.63
N VAL A 94 -5.55 6.93 7.42
CA VAL A 94 -4.84 8.11 6.92
C VAL A 94 -3.44 8.16 7.51
N TYR A 95 -2.44 8.41 6.66
CA TYR A 95 -1.04 8.54 7.09
C TYR A 95 -0.34 9.73 6.45
N ASP A 96 0.43 10.44 7.27
CA ASP A 96 1.43 11.41 6.83
C ASP A 96 2.73 10.67 6.45
N ALA A 97 3.05 10.67 5.16
CA ALA A 97 4.25 10.01 4.65
C ALA A 97 5.56 10.62 5.15
N SER A 98 5.53 11.84 5.67
CA SER A 98 6.71 12.52 6.23
C SER A 98 6.97 12.17 7.70
N LYS A 99 5.97 11.62 8.40
CA LYS A 99 6.04 11.29 9.82
C LYS A 99 5.97 9.79 10.08
N THR A 100 5.53 9.01 9.09
CA THR A 100 5.35 7.58 9.21
C THR A 100 6.49 6.87 8.50
N ASP A 101 7.17 5.96 9.20
CA ASP A 101 8.18 5.11 8.57
C ASP A 101 7.55 4.33 7.40
N VAL A 102 8.22 4.36 6.26
CA VAL A 102 7.70 3.81 5.00
C VAL A 102 7.32 2.33 5.10
N SER A 103 7.95 1.58 5.98
CA SER A 103 7.63 0.15 6.18
C SER A 103 6.22 -0.09 6.73
N TYR A 104 5.66 0.87 7.48
CA TYR A 104 4.25 0.81 7.90
C TYR A 104 3.32 1.11 6.72
N LEU A 105 3.65 2.12 5.92
CA LEU A 105 2.86 2.45 4.73
C LEU A 105 2.81 1.26 3.76
N ILE A 106 3.95 0.63 3.50
CA ILE A 106 4.04 -0.60 2.68
C ILE A 106 3.21 -1.72 3.28
N SER A 107 3.24 -1.91 4.60
CA SER A 107 2.37 -2.90 5.27
C SER A 107 0.89 -2.64 4.98
N GLU A 108 0.46 -1.39 5.02
CA GLU A 108 -0.93 -1.02 4.73
C GLU A 108 -1.30 -1.20 3.25
N VAL A 109 -0.38 -1.00 2.33
CA VAL A 109 -0.58 -1.33 0.89
C VAL A 109 -0.88 -2.82 0.71
N TRP A 110 -0.26 -3.72 1.48
CA TRP A 110 -0.60 -5.15 1.45
C TRP A 110 -1.97 -5.46 2.03
N ARG A 111 -2.45 -4.64 2.97
CA ARG A 111 -3.75 -4.81 3.61
C ARG A 111 -4.90 -4.28 2.76
N CYS A 112 -4.78 -3.04 2.28
CA CYS A 112 -5.85 -2.29 1.65
C CYS A 112 -5.95 -2.59 0.14
N SER A 113 -7.17 -2.62 -0.39
CA SER A 113 -7.40 -2.80 -1.84
C SER A 113 -7.25 -1.51 -2.64
N LYS A 114 -7.40 -0.36 -1.97
CA LYS A 114 -7.41 0.96 -2.59
C LYS A 114 -6.42 1.89 -1.89
N VAL A 115 -5.71 2.70 -2.67
CA VAL A 115 -4.73 3.67 -2.16
C VAL A 115 -5.02 5.03 -2.78
N VAL A 116 -5.16 6.05 -1.95
CA VAL A 116 -5.30 7.43 -2.38
C VAL A 116 -4.04 8.19 -2.01
N LEU A 117 -3.43 8.87 -2.97
CA LEU A 117 -2.22 9.64 -2.77
C LEU A 117 -2.51 11.13 -2.91
N PHE A 118 -2.17 11.90 -1.88
CA PHE A 118 -2.17 13.35 -1.92
C PHE A 118 -0.73 13.87 -1.97
N CYS A 119 -0.38 14.55 -3.04
CA CYS A 119 0.97 14.99 -3.28
C CYS A 119 1.04 16.44 -3.74
N PRO A 120 1.65 17.35 -2.96
CA PRO A 120 1.92 18.70 -3.45
C PRO A 120 3.08 18.68 -4.43
N THR A 121 3.04 19.61 -5.41
CA THR A 121 4.18 19.88 -6.27
C THR A 121 5.29 20.56 -5.47
N TYR A 122 6.47 19.99 -5.53
CA TYR A 122 7.66 20.47 -4.83
C TYR A 122 8.85 20.51 -5.80
N ASN A 123 9.41 21.70 -6.00
CA ASN A 123 10.53 21.91 -6.94
C ASN A 123 10.30 21.30 -8.35
N GLY A 124 9.08 21.44 -8.88
CA GLY A 124 8.72 20.89 -10.20
C GLY A 124 8.56 19.36 -10.24
N GLY A 125 8.48 18.70 -9.08
CA GLY A 125 8.35 17.26 -8.96
C GLY A 125 7.43 16.82 -7.81
N MET A 126 7.39 15.51 -7.56
CA MET A 126 6.66 14.94 -6.44
C MET A 126 7.31 15.33 -5.11
N TYR A 127 6.48 15.48 -4.09
CA TYR A 127 6.98 15.65 -2.72
C TYR A 127 7.81 14.42 -2.29
N PRO A 128 9.01 14.62 -1.69
CA PRO A 128 10.00 13.55 -1.52
C PRO A 128 9.49 12.30 -0.81
N SER A 129 8.66 12.45 0.23
CA SER A 129 8.14 11.29 0.96
C SER A 129 7.14 10.46 0.12
N ILE A 130 6.38 11.09 -0.77
CA ILE A 130 5.47 10.39 -1.69
C ILE A 130 6.26 9.73 -2.82
N SER A 131 7.27 10.42 -3.38
CA SER A 131 8.17 9.83 -4.39
C SER A 131 8.82 8.56 -3.84
N ARG A 132 9.41 8.65 -2.65
CA ARG A 132 10.04 7.50 -1.98
C ARG A 132 9.05 6.35 -1.74
N PHE A 133 7.84 6.65 -1.31
CA PHE A 133 6.83 5.63 -1.10
C PHE A 133 6.45 4.89 -2.40
N ILE A 134 6.32 5.61 -3.51
CA ILE A 134 6.06 5.01 -4.84
C ILE A 134 7.25 4.16 -5.30
N GLU A 135 8.48 4.64 -5.11
CA GLU A 135 9.70 3.88 -5.42
C GLU A 135 9.77 2.56 -4.64
N ASP A 136 9.45 2.57 -3.34
CA ASP A 136 9.45 1.37 -2.51
C ASP A 136 8.32 0.41 -2.93
N MET A 137 7.12 0.90 -3.25
CA MET A 137 6.05 0.07 -3.81
C MET A 137 6.48 -0.62 -5.12
N LYS A 138 7.18 0.12 -6.00
CA LYS A 138 7.71 -0.41 -7.26
C LYS A 138 8.77 -1.49 -7.02
N ALA A 139 9.73 -1.21 -6.14
CA ALA A 139 10.81 -2.15 -5.79
C ALA A 139 10.27 -3.45 -5.18
N LEU A 140 9.15 -3.40 -4.48
CA LEU A 140 8.48 -4.54 -3.86
C LEU A 140 7.45 -5.23 -4.76
N SER A 141 7.33 -4.77 -6.02
CA SER A 141 6.44 -5.35 -7.03
C SER A 141 4.96 -5.33 -6.62
N VAL A 142 4.50 -4.24 -5.99
CA VAL A 142 3.09 -4.04 -5.66
C VAL A 142 2.22 -4.21 -6.90
N GLN A 143 1.12 -4.95 -6.74
CA GLN A 143 0.18 -5.21 -7.83
C GLN A 143 -1.23 -5.41 -7.28
N ASN A 144 -2.22 -5.50 -8.18
CA ASN A 144 -3.64 -5.74 -7.86
C ASN A 144 -4.23 -4.64 -6.93
N ARG A 145 -3.92 -3.37 -7.18
CA ARG A 145 -4.42 -2.23 -6.40
C ARG A 145 -5.12 -1.21 -7.29
N THR A 146 -6.06 -0.49 -6.69
CA THR A 146 -6.66 0.70 -7.31
C THR A 146 -6.09 1.94 -6.65
N PHE A 147 -5.60 2.87 -7.46
CA PHE A 147 -5.05 4.14 -7.01
C PHE A 147 -5.97 5.30 -7.39
N ALA A 148 -6.13 6.26 -6.49
CA ALA A 148 -6.67 7.59 -6.79
C ALA A 148 -5.64 8.63 -6.42
N LEU A 149 -5.57 9.72 -7.18
CA LEU A 149 -4.54 10.74 -7.06
C LEU A 149 -5.18 12.10 -6.82
N ALA A 150 -4.62 12.84 -5.89
CA ALA A 150 -4.93 14.25 -5.68
C ALA A 150 -3.62 15.05 -5.68
N GLU A 151 -3.59 16.14 -6.41
CA GLU A 151 -2.43 17.02 -6.45
C GLU A 151 -2.76 18.42 -5.94
N ASN A 152 -1.74 19.12 -5.49
CA ASN A 152 -1.80 20.51 -5.12
C ASN A 152 -0.54 21.24 -5.63
N GLY A 153 -0.72 22.39 -6.24
CA GLY A 153 0.37 23.20 -6.75
C GLY A 153 -0.09 24.61 -7.08
N THR A 154 0.75 25.60 -6.78
CA THR A 154 0.40 27.03 -6.94
C THR A 154 0.49 27.50 -8.38
N TRP A 155 1.55 27.11 -9.12
CA TRP A 155 1.78 27.62 -10.48
C TRP A 155 1.64 26.57 -11.57
N ALA A 156 2.18 25.39 -11.36
CA ALA A 156 2.17 24.32 -12.34
C ALA A 156 2.09 22.97 -11.59
N PRO A 157 0.89 22.47 -11.28
CA PRO A 157 0.73 21.16 -10.68
C PRO A 157 1.19 20.10 -11.71
N VAL A 158 2.12 19.24 -11.30
CA VAL A 158 2.71 18.21 -12.17
C VAL A 158 2.72 16.82 -11.54
N THR A 159 2.36 16.73 -10.27
CA THR A 159 2.55 15.51 -9.49
C THR A 159 1.57 14.40 -9.88
N ALA A 160 0.33 14.74 -10.23
CA ALA A 160 -0.63 13.74 -10.68
C ALA A 160 -0.15 13.01 -11.93
N LYS A 161 0.39 13.77 -12.91
CA LYS A 161 0.97 13.19 -14.13
C LYS A 161 2.17 12.30 -13.81
N GLN A 162 3.05 12.73 -12.91
CA GLN A 162 4.24 11.97 -12.53
C GLN A 162 3.87 10.72 -11.74
N MET A 163 2.97 10.81 -10.74
CA MET A 163 2.47 9.67 -9.99
C MET A 163 1.80 8.64 -10.91
N ARG A 164 0.95 9.12 -11.83
CA ARG A 164 0.26 8.26 -12.80
C ARG A 164 1.25 7.49 -13.66
N ALA A 165 2.26 8.16 -14.22
CA ALA A 165 3.27 7.55 -15.08
C ALA A 165 4.02 6.41 -14.36
N GLU A 166 4.29 6.54 -13.06
CA GLU A 166 4.92 5.47 -12.27
C GLU A 166 3.92 4.34 -11.94
N LEU A 167 2.73 4.66 -11.46
CA LEU A 167 1.77 3.68 -10.99
C LEU A 167 1.12 2.85 -12.10
N GLU A 168 1.01 3.38 -13.31
CA GLU A 168 0.54 2.65 -14.49
C GLU A 168 1.53 1.54 -14.93
N THR A 169 2.78 1.59 -14.47
CA THR A 169 3.74 0.50 -14.69
C THR A 169 3.51 -0.71 -13.76
N PHE A 170 2.68 -0.56 -12.74
CA PHE A 170 2.43 -1.63 -11.76
C PHE A 170 1.47 -2.68 -12.33
N LYS A 171 1.81 -3.93 -12.17
CA LYS A 171 1.03 -5.05 -12.73
C LYS A 171 -0.39 -5.09 -12.15
N ASN A 172 -1.39 -5.18 -13.03
CA ASN A 172 -2.80 -5.28 -12.67
C ASN A 172 -3.29 -4.17 -11.72
N CYS A 173 -2.66 -3.00 -11.78
CA CYS A 173 -3.11 -1.83 -11.05
C CYS A 173 -3.97 -0.94 -11.96
N ARG A 174 -4.93 -0.28 -11.34
CA ARG A 174 -5.79 0.72 -11.99
C ARG A 174 -5.57 2.06 -11.34
N VAL A 175 -5.28 3.07 -12.13
CA VAL A 175 -5.24 4.47 -11.67
C VAL A 175 -6.53 5.13 -12.12
N LEU A 176 -7.30 5.66 -11.16
CA LEU A 176 -8.54 6.39 -11.41
C LEU A 176 -8.22 7.77 -11.99
N ASP A 177 -9.22 8.42 -12.56
CA ASP A 177 -9.07 9.79 -13.03
C ASP A 177 -8.73 10.72 -11.86
N THR A 178 -7.86 11.68 -12.14
CA THR A 178 -7.41 12.65 -11.14
C THR A 178 -8.48 13.71 -10.94
N VAL A 179 -8.77 14.04 -9.69
CA VAL A 179 -9.56 15.22 -9.33
C VAL A 179 -8.57 16.29 -8.89
N LEU A 180 -8.66 17.47 -9.49
CA LEU A 180 -7.88 18.66 -9.16
C LEU A 180 -8.55 19.43 -8.01
#